data_02324c81a248c74fde48c08cbea90499
#
_entry.id   02324c81a248c74fde48c08cbea90499
#
_cell.length_a   1.000
_cell.length_b   1.000
_cell.length_c   1.000
_cell.angle_alpha   90.00
_cell.angle_beta   90.00
_cell.angle_gamma   90.00
#
_symmetry.space_group_name_H-M   'P 1'
#
loop_
_entity.id
_entity.type
_entity.pdbx_description
1 polymer ?
#
loop_
_entity_poly.entity_id
_entity_poly.type
_entity_poly.pdbx_seq_one_letter_code
_entity_poly.pdbx_strand_id
1 'polypeptide(L)'
;MHELSICRSIAGIVSRHAAGRPVRVVHVRIGHLRQVVPDTLAYCWSLVVEDTPLAGAELRGESVPARIRCEDCGRTETLEAPVLRCGGCDGTRVSILAGEEFLITSLELAEA
;
A
#
# COMPACT_ATOMS: atom_id res chain seq x y z
N MET A 1 -9.38 -0.62 -10.68
CA MET A 1 -9.91 -1.98 -10.47
C MET A 1 -9.19 -2.73 -9.37
N HIS A 2 -7.87 -2.70 -9.37
CA HIS A 2 -7.15 -3.39 -8.29
C HIS A 2 -7.32 -2.72 -6.92
N GLU A 3 -7.65 -1.42 -6.87
CA GLU A 3 -7.91 -0.74 -5.59
C GLU A 3 -9.07 -1.40 -4.83
N LEU A 4 -10.10 -1.83 -5.53
CA LEU A 4 -11.23 -2.50 -4.89
C LEU A 4 -10.80 -3.84 -4.29
N SER A 5 -10.02 -4.62 -5.03
CA SER A 5 -9.49 -5.90 -4.53
C SER A 5 -8.57 -5.69 -3.32
N ILE A 6 -7.73 -4.66 -3.37
CA ILE A 6 -6.85 -4.29 -2.26
C ILE A 6 -7.68 -3.96 -1.01
N CYS A 7 -8.72 -3.15 -1.17
CA CYS A 7 -9.58 -2.78 -0.04
C CYS A 7 -10.29 -4.00 0.56
N ARG A 8 -10.75 -4.93 -0.28
CA ARG A 8 -11.38 -6.16 0.21
C ARG A 8 -10.39 -7.02 1.01
N SER A 9 -9.14 -7.11 0.53
CA SER A 9 -8.09 -7.85 1.24
C SER A 9 -7.78 -7.20 2.58
N ILE A 10 -7.65 -5.88 2.61
CA ILE A 10 -7.39 -5.13 3.85
C ILE A 10 -8.55 -5.35 4.84
N ALA A 11 -9.79 -5.19 4.37
CA ALA A 11 -10.97 -5.36 5.22
C ALA A 11 -11.03 -6.76 5.84
N GLY A 12 -10.72 -7.79 5.07
CA GLY A 12 -10.69 -9.17 5.57
C GLY A 12 -9.63 -9.38 6.65
N ILE A 13 -8.43 -8.86 6.43
CA ILE A 13 -7.34 -8.98 7.40
C ILE A 13 -7.65 -8.20 8.66
N VAL A 14 -8.12 -6.96 8.52
CA VAL A 14 -8.46 -6.10 9.66
C VAL A 14 -9.58 -6.72 10.50
N SER A 15 -10.61 -7.26 9.85
CA SER A 15 -11.73 -7.90 10.57
C SER A 15 -11.25 -9.06 11.43
N ARG A 16 -10.33 -9.86 10.92
CA ARG A 16 -9.77 -10.98 11.69
C ARG A 16 -8.96 -10.51 12.88
N HIS A 17 -8.12 -9.49 12.70
CA HIS A 17 -7.27 -8.97 13.77
C HIS A 17 -8.04 -8.17 14.82
N ALA A 18 -9.08 -7.45 14.41
CA ALA A 18 -9.90 -6.67 15.33
C ALA A 18 -10.77 -7.55 16.21
N ALA A 19 -11.14 -8.73 15.73
CA ALA A 19 -11.93 -9.72 16.50
C ALA A 19 -13.21 -9.12 17.11
N GLY A 20 -13.93 -8.35 16.31
CA GLY A 20 -15.19 -7.71 16.73
C GLY A 20 -15.02 -6.36 17.43
N ARG A 21 -13.79 -5.91 17.68
CA ARG A 21 -13.54 -4.61 18.30
C ARG A 21 -13.69 -3.50 17.25
N PRO A 22 -14.30 -2.35 17.61
CA PRO A 22 -14.43 -1.23 16.67
C PRO A 22 -13.07 -0.71 16.25
N VAL A 23 -12.91 -0.40 14.97
CA VAL A 23 -11.68 0.13 14.40
C VAL A 23 -11.92 1.57 13.96
N ARG A 24 -11.05 2.49 14.37
CA ARG A 24 -11.12 3.90 13.97
C ARG A 24 -10.24 4.18 12.76
N VAL A 25 -9.02 3.66 12.74
CA VAL A 25 -8.05 3.94 11.71
C VAL A 25 -7.29 2.66 11.36
N VAL A 26 -7.08 2.45 10.08
CA VAL A 26 -6.24 1.39 9.54
C VAL A 26 -5.04 2.05 8.87
N HIS A 27 -3.83 1.75 9.36
CA HIS A 27 -2.60 2.27 8.78
C HIS A 27 -1.99 1.23 7.85
N VAL A 28 -1.68 1.64 6.63
CA VAL A 28 -1.07 0.76 5.63
C VAL A 28 0.14 1.43 4.99
N ARG A 29 1.10 0.62 4.54
CA ARG A 29 2.21 1.08 3.72
C ARG A 29 2.06 0.44 2.35
N ILE A 30 2.08 1.28 1.31
CA ILE A 30 1.89 0.83 -0.07
C ILE A 30 3.01 1.40 -0.92
N GLY A 31 3.75 0.51 -1.57
CA GLY A 31 4.86 0.90 -2.44
C GLY A 31 4.37 1.52 -3.75
N HIS A 32 5.15 2.45 -4.28
CA HIS A 32 4.82 3.13 -5.55
C HIS A 32 4.69 2.15 -6.72
N LEU A 33 5.41 1.02 -6.68
CA LEU A 33 5.33 0.02 -7.76
C LEU A 33 3.99 -0.71 -7.78
N ARG A 34 3.18 -0.61 -6.74
CA ARG A 34 1.82 -1.14 -6.74
C ARG A 34 0.87 -0.30 -7.58
N GLN A 35 1.26 0.93 -7.91
CA GLN A 35 0.52 1.85 -8.78
C GLN A 35 -0.92 2.06 -8.30
N VAL A 36 -1.08 2.21 -6.99
CA VAL A 36 -2.38 2.48 -6.37
C VAL A 36 -2.65 3.98 -6.42
N VAL A 37 -3.84 4.35 -6.87
CA VAL A 37 -4.28 5.75 -6.89
C VAL A 37 -4.92 6.06 -5.54
N PRO A 38 -4.35 6.97 -4.72
CA PRO A 38 -4.82 7.21 -3.35
C PRO A 38 -6.30 7.59 -3.25
N ASP A 39 -6.78 8.48 -4.11
CA ASP A 39 -8.18 8.91 -4.06
C ASP A 39 -9.13 7.78 -4.42
N THR A 40 -8.76 6.97 -5.40
CA THR A 40 -9.53 5.79 -5.80
C THR A 40 -9.55 4.76 -4.68
N LEU A 41 -8.41 4.57 -4.01
CA LEU A 41 -8.31 3.65 -2.89
C LEU A 41 -9.24 4.08 -1.75
N ALA A 42 -9.24 5.36 -1.39
CA ALA A 42 -10.10 5.90 -0.34
C ALA A 42 -11.58 5.72 -0.67
N TYR A 43 -11.94 5.97 -1.91
CA TYR A 43 -13.32 5.78 -2.37
C TYR A 43 -13.74 4.31 -2.30
N CYS A 44 -12.90 3.42 -2.81
CA CYS A 44 -13.18 1.98 -2.76
C CYS A 44 -13.29 1.48 -1.32
N TRP A 45 -12.45 2.00 -0.43
CA TRP A 45 -12.52 1.64 1.00
C TRP A 45 -13.89 2.00 1.57
N SER A 46 -14.40 3.19 1.29
CA SER A 46 -15.71 3.62 1.79
C SER A 46 -16.84 2.69 1.33
N LEU A 47 -16.73 2.17 0.09
CA LEU A 47 -17.72 1.23 -0.42
C LEU A 47 -17.60 -0.16 0.21
N VAL A 48 -16.37 -0.65 0.36
CA VAL A 48 -16.12 -2.00 0.87
C VAL A 48 -16.56 -2.15 2.32
N VAL A 49 -16.36 -1.12 3.14
CA VAL A 49 -16.69 -1.18 4.58
C VAL A 49 -18.12 -0.76 4.89
N GLU A 50 -18.84 -0.19 3.93
CA GLU A 50 -20.24 0.17 4.12
C GLU A 50 -21.06 -1.05 4.55
N ASP A 51 -21.93 -0.88 5.53
CA ASP A 51 -22.76 -1.95 6.10
C ASP A 51 -21.95 -3.08 6.75
N THR A 52 -20.71 -2.82 7.12
CA THR A 52 -19.86 -3.77 7.85
C THR A 52 -19.48 -3.18 9.22
N PRO A 53 -18.95 -4.00 10.15
CA PRO A 53 -18.42 -3.45 11.42
C PRO A 53 -17.27 -2.47 11.25
N LEU A 54 -16.66 -2.38 10.07
CA LEU A 54 -15.59 -1.44 9.77
C LEU A 54 -16.11 -0.10 9.22
N ALA A 55 -17.43 0.06 9.08
CA ALA A 55 -17.99 1.32 8.59
C ALA A 55 -17.51 2.49 9.45
N GLY A 56 -17.08 3.57 8.80
CA GLY A 56 -16.54 4.73 9.48
C GLY A 56 -15.06 4.67 9.81
N ALA A 57 -14.42 3.51 9.64
CA ALA A 57 -12.97 3.40 9.81
C ALA A 57 -12.26 4.17 8.70
N GLU A 58 -11.22 4.93 9.06
CA GLU A 58 -10.39 5.64 8.09
C GLU A 58 -9.24 4.75 7.62
N LEU A 59 -8.95 4.79 6.34
CA LEU A 59 -7.77 4.14 5.78
C LEU A 59 -6.69 5.19 5.54
N ARG A 60 -5.57 5.08 6.26
CA ARG A 60 -4.42 5.98 6.09
C ARG A 60 -3.27 5.23 5.42
N GLY A 61 -2.95 5.67 4.22
CA GLY A 61 -1.86 5.08 3.45
C GLY A 61 -0.60 5.90 3.53
N GLU A 62 0.51 5.22 3.79
CA GLU A 62 1.84 5.78 3.66
C GLU A 62 2.44 5.27 2.36
N SER A 63 2.85 6.18 1.48
CA SER A 63 3.49 5.83 0.21
C SER A 63 4.97 5.53 0.43
N VAL A 64 5.43 4.43 -0.13
CA VAL A 64 6.85 4.05 -0.07
C VAL A 64 7.44 4.23 -1.47
N PRO A 65 8.41 5.14 -1.64
CA PRO A 65 9.05 5.35 -2.94
C PRO A 65 9.72 4.09 -3.47
N ALA A 66 9.72 3.93 -4.78
CA ALA A 66 10.40 2.83 -5.43
C ALA A 66 11.90 3.10 -5.47
N ARG A 67 12.71 2.16 -4.97
CA ARG A 67 14.16 2.22 -5.02
C ARG A 67 14.71 0.98 -5.65
N ILE A 68 15.70 1.16 -6.52
CA ILE A 68 16.34 0.06 -7.23
C ILE A 68 17.86 0.14 -7.10
N ARG A 69 18.48 -1.00 -7.32
CA ARG A 69 19.93 -1.13 -7.45
C ARG A 69 20.23 -1.79 -8.79
N CYS A 70 21.11 -1.17 -9.58
CA CYS A 70 21.55 -1.75 -10.84
C CYS A 70 22.57 -2.85 -10.58
N GLU A 71 22.33 -4.03 -11.13
CA GLU A 71 23.25 -5.16 -11.00
C GLU A 71 24.48 -5.02 -11.90
N ASP A 72 24.38 -4.18 -12.94
CA ASP A 72 25.49 -4.00 -13.89
C ASP A 72 26.47 -2.93 -13.43
N CYS A 73 25.99 -1.78 -12.92
CA CYS A 73 26.88 -0.68 -12.52
C CYS A 73 26.87 -0.39 -11.01
N GLY A 74 26.00 -1.04 -10.24
CA GLY A 74 25.95 -0.88 -8.79
C GLY A 74 25.23 0.37 -8.30
N ARG A 75 24.72 1.21 -9.20
CA ARG A 75 24.00 2.43 -8.81
C ARG A 75 22.71 2.10 -8.10
N THR A 76 22.44 2.81 -6.99
CA THR A 76 21.13 2.82 -6.35
C THR A 76 20.44 4.13 -6.64
N GLU A 77 19.11 4.08 -6.83
CA GLU A 77 18.35 5.29 -7.09
C GLU A 77 16.90 5.14 -6.70
N THR A 78 16.24 6.28 -6.47
CA THR A 78 14.79 6.34 -6.25
C THR A 78 14.14 6.65 -7.60
N LEU A 79 13.14 5.85 -7.96
CA LEU A 79 12.44 6.02 -9.24
C LEU A 79 11.34 7.07 -9.09
N GLU A 80 11.22 7.95 -10.10
CA GLU A 80 10.12 8.90 -10.17
C GLU A 80 8.91 8.30 -10.90
N ALA A 81 9.14 7.29 -11.73
CA ALA A 81 8.11 6.58 -12.47
C ALA A 81 8.35 5.07 -12.37
N PRO A 82 7.33 4.21 -12.56
CA PRO A 82 7.50 2.77 -12.41
C PRO A 82 8.22 2.13 -13.61
N VAL A 83 9.37 2.66 -13.95
CA VAL A 83 10.21 2.16 -15.05
C VAL A 83 11.46 1.53 -14.42
N LEU A 84 11.58 0.21 -14.55
CA LEU A 84 12.68 -0.55 -13.94
C LEU A 84 13.92 -0.52 -14.85
N ARG A 85 14.59 0.61 -14.86
CA ARG A 85 15.76 0.85 -15.67
C ARG A 85 16.75 1.73 -14.91
N CYS A 86 18.03 1.44 -15.02
CA CYS A 86 19.08 2.26 -14.41
C CYS A 86 19.19 3.61 -15.13
N GLY A 87 19.10 4.69 -14.36
CA GLY A 87 19.26 6.05 -14.90
C GLY A 87 20.70 6.40 -15.26
N GLY A 88 21.66 5.57 -14.86
CA GLY A 88 23.08 5.78 -15.16
C GLY A 88 23.56 5.06 -16.40
N CYS A 89 23.24 3.78 -16.55
CA CYS A 89 23.76 2.95 -17.65
C CYS A 89 22.67 2.41 -18.57
N ASP A 90 21.40 2.76 -18.34
CA ASP A 90 20.24 2.24 -19.08
C ASP A 90 20.05 0.72 -18.96
N GLY A 91 20.75 0.06 -18.05
CA GLY A 91 20.61 -1.35 -17.82
C GLY A 91 19.23 -1.71 -17.26
N THR A 92 18.75 -2.91 -17.59
CA THR A 92 17.46 -3.41 -17.11
C THR A 92 17.61 -4.49 -16.03
N ARG A 93 18.83 -4.88 -15.70
CA ARG A 93 19.10 -5.85 -14.63
C ARG A 93 19.13 -5.10 -13.30
N VAL A 94 17.96 -4.90 -12.72
CA VAL A 94 17.84 -4.16 -11.47
C VAL A 94 17.19 -5.02 -10.41
N SER A 95 17.62 -4.80 -9.16
CA SER A 95 16.99 -5.37 -7.97
C SER A 95 16.12 -4.31 -7.32
N ILE A 96 14.92 -4.69 -6.89
CA ILE A 96 14.02 -3.76 -6.22
C ILE A 96 14.36 -3.77 -4.74
N LEU A 97 14.73 -2.60 -4.20
CA LEU A 97 15.05 -2.41 -2.80
C LEU A 97 13.85 -1.98 -1.99
N ALA A 98 12.94 -1.24 -2.59
CA ALA A 98 11.72 -0.76 -1.93
C ALA A 98 10.71 -0.37 -3.00
N GLY A 99 9.44 -0.28 -2.62
CA GLY A 99 8.37 0.16 -3.51
C GLY A 99 7.33 -0.91 -3.83
N GLU A 100 7.53 -2.13 -3.37
CA GLU A 100 6.56 -3.22 -3.55
C GLU A 100 5.72 -3.47 -2.31
N GLU A 101 5.91 -2.70 -1.25
CA GLU A 101 5.25 -2.94 0.03
C GLU A 101 3.75 -2.92 -0.09
N PHE A 102 3.11 -3.80 0.65
CA PHE A 102 1.69 -3.78 0.89
C PHE A 102 1.48 -4.36 2.29
N LEU A 103 1.55 -3.49 3.31
CA LEU A 103 1.57 -3.89 4.70
C LEU A 103 0.54 -3.11 5.50
N ILE A 104 -0.25 -3.82 6.29
CA ILE A 104 -1.06 -3.21 7.33
C ILE A 104 -0.14 -3.10 8.56
N THR A 105 0.22 -1.88 8.92
CA THR A 105 1.22 -1.64 9.95
C THR A 105 0.63 -1.55 11.35
N SER A 106 -0.56 -0.98 11.47
CA SER A 106 -1.23 -0.85 12.76
C SER A 106 -2.70 -0.53 12.60
N LEU A 107 -3.44 -0.76 13.66
CA LEU A 107 -4.85 -0.39 13.78
C LEU A 107 -5.00 0.51 14.99
N GLU A 108 -5.83 1.56 14.85
CA GLU A 108 -6.28 2.34 16.01
C GLU A 108 -7.69 1.88 16.33
N LEU A 109 -7.86 1.30 17.49
CA LEU A 109 -9.15 0.81 17.92
C LEU A 109 -9.91 1.91 18.67
N ALA A 110 -11.22 1.92 18.53
CA ALA A 110 -12.04 2.81 19.31
C ALA A 110 -12.08 2.32 20.75
N GLU A 111 -12.04 3.25 21.69
CA GLU A 111 -12.21 2.90 23.10
C GLU A 111 -13.67 2.51 23.36
N ALA A 112 -13.82 1.52 24.22
CA ALA A 112 -15.15 1.05 24.58
C ALA A 112 -15.89 2.07 25.46
#